data_e6027b7e62c75c477cf76111fd13e4bb
#
_entry.id   e6027b7e62c75c477cf76111fd13e4bb
#
_cell.length_a   1.000
_cell.length_b   1.000
_cell.length_c   1.000
_cell.angle_alpha   90.00
_cell.angle_beta   90.00
_cell.angle_gamma   90.00
#
_symmetry.space_group_name_H-M   'P 1'
#
loop_
_entity.id
_entity.type
_entity.pdbx_description
1 polymer ?
#
loop_
_entity_poly.entity_id
_entity_poly.type
_entity_poly.pdbx_seq_one_letter_code
_entity_poly.pdbx_strand_id
1 'polypeptide(L)'
;DNETSNYFENVIKKSDVKLATNWIIGELFAALNEKNLEITESPISAGNLSKLINLIKDGTISGKIAKTVFEHMMEGDKDPKKIVEEKGLKQESDPKALEALIDKVIDDNREKATEYKSGKVKLFGFFVGQVMKVSGGKANPQLVNEILKKKL
;
A
#
# COMPACT_ATOMS: atom_id res chain seq x y z
N ASP A 1 -13.42 -26.51 2.14
CA ASP A 1 -13.68 -26.43 3.57
C ASP A 1 -14.68 -25.30 3.80
N ASN A 2 -15.77 -25.59 4.51
CA ASN A 2 -16.89 -24.68 4.69
C ASN A 2 -16.52 -23.39 5.46
N GLU A 3 -15.61 -23.47 6.39
CA GLU A 3 -15.20 -22.33 7.22
C GLU A 3 -14.38 -21.33 6.42
N THR A 4 -13.47 -21.82 5.60
CA THR A 4 -12.72 -21.00 4.66
C THR A 4 -13.65 -20.35 3.63
N SER A 5 -14.61 -21.10 3.10
CA SER A 5 -15.61 -20.57 2.16
C SER A 5 -16.47 -19.48 2.80
N ASN A 6 -16.93 -19.68 4.03
CA ASN A 6 -17.71 -18.69 4.76
C ASN A 6 -16.92 -17.40 5.02
N TYR A 7 -15.66 -17.50 5.43
CA TYR A 7 -14.79 -16.37 5.61
C TYR A 7 -14.61 -15.59 4.29
N PHE A 8 -14.28 -16.30 3.23
CA PHE A 8 -14.10 -15.74 1.89
C PHE A 8 -15.36 -15.02 1.38
N GLU A 9 -16.52 -15.65 1.49
CA GLU A 9 -17.80 -15.04 1.11
C GLU A 9 -18.11 -13.76 1.88
N ASN A 10 -17.84 -13.73 3.17
CA ASN A 10 -18.05 -12.56 4.01
C ASN A 10 -17.14 -11.39 3.63
N VAL A 11 -15.91 -11.67 3.24
CA VAL A 11 -15.00 -10.63 2.74
C VAL A 11 -15.47 -10.10 1.37
N ILE A 12 -15.81 -10.99 0.46
CA ILE A 12 -16.24 -10.64 -0.91
C ILE A 12 -17.52 -9.82 -0.92
N LYS A 13 -18.49 -10.16 -0.11
CA LYS A 13 -19.77 -9.42 -0.02
C LYS A 13 -19.61 -7.92 0.23
N LYS A 14 -18.50 -7.52 0.83
CA LYS A 14 -18.23 -6.15 1.28
C LYS A 14 -17.03 -5.49 0.60
N SER A 15 -16.38 -6.18 -0.34
CA SER A 15 -15.15 -5.70 -0.95
C SER A 15 -14.98 -6.15 -2.40
N ASP A 16 -13.94 -5.66 -3.06
CA ASP A 16 -13.58 -6.06 -4.42
C ASP A 16 -13.10 -7.52 -4.45
N VAL A 17 -13.72 -8.34 -5.32
CA VAL A 17 -13.46 -9.78 -5.40
C VAL A 17 -12.00 -10.09 -5.72
N LYS A 18 -11.41 -9.39 -6.69
CA LYS A 18 -10.01 -9.64 -7.11
C LYS A 18 -9.02 -9.29 -6.02
N LEU A 19 -9.18 -8.12 -5.41
CA LEU A 19 -8.35 -7.71 -4.27
C LEU A 19 -8.56 -8.63 -3.08
N ALA A 20 -9.81 -8.99 -2.76
CA ALA A 20 -10.12 -9.92 -1.67
C ALA A 20 -9.45 -11.28 -1.88
N THR A 21 -9.52 -11.83 -3.08
CA THR A 21 -8.88 -13.10 -3.41
C THR A 21 -7.36 -13.03 -3.21
N ASN A 22 -6.72 -12.01 -3.73
CA ASN A 22 -5.28 -11.83 -3.60
C ASN A 22 -4.85 -11.69 -2.12
N TRP A 23 -5.59 -10.93 -1.32
CA TRP A 23 -5.29 -10.74 0.09
C TRP A 23 -5.54 -11.98 0.94
N ILE A 24 -6.62 -12.73 0.68
CA ILE A 24 -6.89 -13.96 1.42
C ILE A 24 -5.87 -15.04 1.07
N ILE A 25 -5.64 -15.30 -0.22
CA ILE A 25 -4.76 -16.38 -0.66
C ILE A 25 -3.29 -16.01 -0.45
N GLY A 26 -2.87 -14.81 -0.85
CA GLY A 26 -1.49 -14.38 -0.78
C GLY A 26 -1.03 -13.99 0.62
N GLU A 27 -1.76 -13.14 1.29
CA GLU A 27 -1.31 -12.55 2.55
C GLU A 27 -1.87 -13.27 3.80
N LEU A 28 -3.18 -13.46 3.86
CA LEU A 28 -3.79 -14.06 5.04
C LEU A 28 -3.38 -15.52 5.24
N PHE A 29 -3.47 -16.35 4.22
CA PHE A 29 -3.09 -17.76 4.34
C PHE A 29 -1.60 -17.92 4.60
N ALA A 30 -0.76 -17.10 3.99
CA ALA A 30 0.67 -17.11 4.28
C ALA A 30 0.95 -16.81 5.77
N ALA A 31 0.33 -15.77 6.31
CA ALA A 31 0.48 -15.39 7.71
C ALA A 31 -0.08 -16.44 8.69
N LEU A 32 -1.22 -17.05 8.35
CA LEU A 32 -1.80 -18.14 9.16
C LEU A 32 -0.90 -19.38 9.15
N ASN A 33 -0.38 -19.76 7.98
CA ASN A 33 0.52 -20.90 7.85
C ASN A 33 1.84 -20.69 8.63
N GLU A 34 2.39 -19.49 8.58
CA GLU A 34 3.59 -19.15 9.36
C GLU A 34 3.37 -19.31 10.88
N LYS A 35 2.15 -19.01 11.34
CA LYS A 35 1.75 -19.13 12.74
C LYS A 35 1.12 -20.49 13.10
N ASN A 36 1.01 -21.41 12.13
CA ASN A 36 0.32 -22.69 12.27
C ASN A 36 -1.12 -22.55 12.77
N LEU A 37 -1.85 -21.56 12.23
CA LEU A 37 -3.24 -21.29 12.57
C LEU A 37 -4.20 -21.71 11.45
N GLU A 38 -5.38 -22.18 11.82
CA GLU A 38 -6.49 -22.38 10.91
C GLU A 38 -7.26 -21.08 10.66
N ILE A 39 -8.09 -21.04 9.63
CA ILE A 39 -8.88 -19.84 9.28
C ILE A 39 -9.81 -19.40 10.41
N THR A 40 -10.34 -20.35 11.18
CA THR A 40 -11.18 -20.09 12.35
C THR A 40 -10.44 -19.45 13.52
N GLU A 41 -9.12 -19.60 13.54
CA GLU A 41 -8.22 -19.03 14.53
C GLU A 41 -7.61 -17.71 14.07
N SER A 42 -8.03 -17.20 12.89
CA SER A 42 -7.51 -15.95 12.33
C SER A 42 -7.66 -14.79 13.32
N PRO A 43 -6.55 -14.08 13.65
CA PRO A 43 -6.62 -12.86 14.43
C PRO A 43 -7.39 -11.73 13.74
N ILE A 44 -7.55 -11.82 12.41
CA ILE A 44 -8.26 -10.83 11.61
C ILE A 44 -9.62 -11.35 11.22
N SER A 45 -10.67 -10.65 11.63
CA SER A 45 -12.04 -10.96 11.22
C SER A 45 -12.26 -10.68 9.74
N ALA A 46 -13.21 -11.38 9.12
CA ALA A 46 -13.62 -11.12 7.74
C ALA A 46 -14.06 -9.66 7.53
N GLY A 47 -14.76 -9.08 8.52
CA GLY A 47 -15.19 -7.68 8.49
C GLY A 47 -14.00 -6.70 8.45
N ASN A 48 -13.00 -6.91 9.28
CA ASN A 48 -11.81 -6.05 9.32
C ASN A 48 -10.93 -6.24 8.09
N LEU A 49 -10.78 -7.44 7.56
CA LEU A 49 -10.08 -7.66 6.30
C LEU A 49 -10.79 -6.95 5.14
N SER A 50 -12.12 -7.00 5.08
CA SER A 50 -12.92 -6.26 4.11
C SER A 50 -12.69 -4.74 4.20
N LYS A 51 -12.63 -4.18 5.40
CA LYS A 51 -12.32 -2.76 5.60
C LYS A 51 -10.93 -2.39 5.08
N LEU A 52 -9.93 -3.24 5.32
CA LEU A 52 -8.57 -3.04 4.80
C LEU A 52 -8.56 -3.02 3.27
N ILE A 53 -9.22 -3.96 2.64
CA ILE A 53 -9.33 -4.07 1.18
C ILE A 53 -10.02 -2.82 0.60
N ASN A 54 -11.07 -2.34 1.24
CA ASN A 54 -11.76 -1.12 0.80
C ASN A 54 -10.89 0.13 0.94
N LEU A 55 -10.03 0.22 1.94
CA LEU A 55 -9.06 1.31 2.07
C LEU A 55 -8.03 1.33 0.93
N ILE A 56 -7.66 0.17 0.43
CA ILE A 56 -6.81 0.04 -0.76
C ILE A 56 -7.58 0.50 -2.00
N LYS A 57 -8.80 0.00 -2.16
CA LYS A 57 -9.65 0.28 -3.33
C LYS A 57 -9.98 1.75 -3.48
N ASP A 58 -10.28 2.44 -2.39
CA ASP A 58 -10.62 3.88 -2.40
C ASP A 58 -9.39 4.80 -2.44
N GLY A 59 -8.18 4.25 -2.40
CA GLY A 59 -6.93 5.00 -2.48
C GLY A 59 -6.50 5.66 -1.18
N THR A 60 -7.14 5.39 -0.04
CA THR A 60 -6.73 5.91 1.26
C THR A 60 -5.33 5.44 1.64
N ILE A 61 -5.00 4.18 1.32
CA ILE A 61 -3.67 3.59 1.50
C ILE A 61 -3.24 2.87 0.23
N SER A 62 -1.92 2.77 0.02
CA SER A 62 -1.34 1.93 -1.03
C SER A 62 -1.31 0.46 -0.62
N GLY A 63 -1.11 -0.45 -1.57
CA GLY A 63 -0.90 -1.87 -1.28
C GLY A 63 0.28 -2.11 -0.36
N LYS A 64 1.34 -1.31 -0.47
CA LYS A 64 2.51 -1.38 0.41
C LYS A 64 2.17 -0.98 1.85
N ILE A 65 1.45 0.12 2.04
CA ILE A 65 0.99 0.56 3.36
C ILE A 65 0.03 -0.46 3.96
N ALA A 66 -0.83 -1.05 3.13
CA ALA A 66 -1.78 -2.07 3.56
C ALA A 66 -1.09 -3.29 4.18
N LYS A 67 0.08 -3.69 3.70
CA LYS A 67 0.86 -4.78 4.32
C LYS A 67 1.31 -4.41 5.73
N THR A 68 1.75 -3.20 5.96
CA THR A 68 2.10 -2.71 7.29
C THR A 68 0.88 -2.69 8.22
N VAL A 69 -0.27 -2.23 7.73
CA VAL A 69 -1.53 -2.26 8.50
C VAL A 69 -1.95 -3.70 8.81
N PHE A 70 -1.84 -4.60 7.85
CA PHE A 70 -2.14 -6.01 8.01
C PHE A 70 -1.28 -6.68 9.10
N GLU A 71 0.02 -6.39 9.14
CA GLU A 71 0.91 -6.89 10.19
C GLU A 71 0.42 -6.49 11.59
N HIS A 72 0.01 -5.24 11.76
CA HIS A 72 -0.57 -4.78 13.03
C HIS A 72 -1.92 -5.43 13.34
N MET A 73 -2.73 -5.72 12.32
CA MET A 73 -4.00 -6.45 12.50
C MET A 73 -3.77 -7.89 12.94
N MET A 74 -2.67 -8.52 12.53
CA MET A 74 -2.30 -9.88 12.95
C MET A 74 -1.89 -9.97 14.42
N GLU A 75 -1.58 -8.85 15.06
CA GLU A 75 -1.30 -8.78 16.50
C GLU A 75 -2.58 -8.80 17.35
N GLY A 76 -3.73 -8.51 16.75
CA GLY A 76 -5.04 -8.50 17.38
C GLY A 76 -6.09 -7.91 16.43
N ASP A 77 -7.34 -8.25 16.58
CA ASP A 77 -8.43 -7.81 15.69
C ASP A 77 -8.75 -6.33 15.86
N LYS A 78 -7.89 -5.47 15.32
CA LYS A 78 -8.01 -4.02 15.33
C LYS A 78 -8.65 -3.51 14.06
N ASP A 79 -9.43 -2.43 14.16
CA ASP A 79 -9.97 -1.73 13.01
C ASP A 79 -8.84 -1.11 12.17
N PRO A 80 -8.69 -1.46 10.89
CA PRO A 80 -7.63 -0.93 10.04
C PRO A 80 -7.68 0.58 9.88
N LYS A 81 -8.85 1.20 9.91
CA LYS A 81 -9.00 2.67 9.87
C LYS A 81 -8.32 3.34 11.06
N LYS A 82 -8.51 2.78 12.26
CA LYS A 82 -7.87 3.28 13.49
C LYS A 82 -6.36 3.16 13.41
N ILE A 83 -5.84 2.04 12.91
CA ILE A 83 -4.39 1.85 12.72
C ILE A 83 -3.82 2.90 11.76
N VAL A 84 -4.50 3.16 10.65
CA VAL A 84 -4.09 4.17 9.67
C VAL A 84 -4.04 5.57 10.29
N GLU A 85 -5.08 5.94 11.05
CA GLU A 85 -5.16 7.24 11.72
C GLU A 85 -4.10 7.40 12.82
N GLU A 86 -4.00 6.45 13.73
CA GLU A 86 -3.08 6.48 14.88
C GLU A 86 -1.61 6.50 14.44
N LYS A 87 -1.26 5.80 13.36
CA LYS A 87 0.11 5.69 12.85
C LYS A 87 0.42 6.65 11.70
N GLY A 88 -0.53 7.49 11.31
CA GLY A 88 -0.33 8.44 10.23
C GLY A 88 0.03 7.79 8.90
N LEU A 89 -0.60 6.68 8.54
CA LEU A 89 -0.28 5.86 7.36
C LEU A 89 -1.11 6.21 6.11
N LYS A 90 -1.91 7.27 6.17
CA LYS A 90 -2.71 7.70 5.02
C LYS A 90 -1.80 8.02 3.83
N GLN A 91 -2.19 7.53 2.66
CA GLN A 91 -1.47 7.83 1.42
C GLN A 91 -1.51 9.33 1.11
N GLU A 92 -0.34 9.92 0.77
CA GLU A 92 -0.26 11.30 0.33
C GLU A 92 -0.62 11.41 -1.14
N SER A 93 -1.70 12.10 -1.43
CA SER A 93 -2.22 12.32 -2.79
C SER A 93 -2.44 13.81 -3.10
N ASP A 94 -2.01 14.73 -2.22
CA ASP A 94 -2.04 16.15 -2.50
C ASP A 94 -0.97 16.51 -3.54
N PRO A 95 -1.35 16.97 -4.75
CA PRO A 95 -0.40 17.30 -5.81
C PRO A 95 0.65 18.33 -5.39
N LYS A 96 0.27 19.32 -4.59
CA LYS A 96 1.19 20.37 -4.13
C LYS A 96 2.25 19.83 -3.17
N ALA A 97 1.86 18.98 -2.22
CA ALA A 97 2.78 18.35 -1.27
C ALA A 97 3.75 17.41 -2.02
N LEU A 98 3.24 16.61 -2.95
CA LEU A 98 4.05 15.72 -3.78
C LEU A 98 5.00 16.50 -4.69
N GLU A 99 4.54 17.59 -5.27
CA GLU A 99 5.36 18.45 -6.14
C GLU A 99 6.55 19.04 -5.37
N ALA A 100 6.33 19.56 -4.17
CA ALA A 100 7.39 20.08 -3.31
C ALA A 100 8.41 18.99 -2.94
N LEU A 101 7.94 17.78 -2.62
CA LEU A 101 8.79 16.64 -2.30
C LEU A 101 9.63 16.21 -3.51
N ILE A 102 9.02 16.15 -4.67
CA ILE A 102 9.68 15.78 -5.93
C ILE A 102 10.73 16.82 -6.32
N ASP A 103 10.41 18.10 -6.21
CA ASP A 103 11.37 19.17 -6.47
C ASP A 103 12.61 19.05 -5.59
N LYS A 104 12.42 18.76 -4.32
CA LYS A 104 13.53 18.51 -3.40
C LYS A 104 14.37 17.30 -3.81
N VAL A 105 13.75 16.20 -4.19
CA VAL A 105 14.45 15.00 -4.64
C VAL A 105 15.25 15.28 -5.90
N ILE A 106 14.71 16.02 -6.85
CA ILE A 106 15.42 16.41 -8.09
C ILE A 106 16.60 17.33 -7.75
N ASP A 107 16.40 18.32 -6.88
CA ASP A 107 17.46 19.24 -6.47
C ASP A 107 18.61 18.53 -5.74
N ASP A 108 18.31 17.57 -4.91
CA ASP A 108 19.30 16.77 -4.19
C ASP A 108 20.07 15.79 -5.13
N ASN A 109 19.57 15.58 -6.34
CA ASN A 109 20.12 14.63 -7.33
C ASN A 109 20.30 15.27 -8.72
N ARG A 110 20.76 16.50 -8.79
CA ARG A 110 20.89 17.27 -10.05
C ARG A 110 21.72 16.59 -11.12
N GLU A 111 22.82 15.95 -10.74
CA GLU A 111 23.67 15.21 -11.68
C GLU A 111 22.88 14.10 -12.38
N LYS A 112 22.12 13.32 -11.62
CA LYS A 112 21.29 12.25 -12.17
C LYS A 112 20.13 12.77 -13.02
N ALA A 113 19.57 13.92 -12.66
CA ALA A 113 18.55 14.58 -13.48
C ALA A 113 19.14 15.00 -14.84
N THR A 114 20.35 15.53 -14.86
CA THR A 114 21.08 15.86 -16.09
C THR A 114 21.37 14.61 -16.92
N GLU A 115 21.81 13.53 -16.29
CA GLU A 115 22.04 12.25 -16.96
C GLU A 115 20.75 11.67 -17.56
N TYR A 116 19.64 11.77 -16.85
CA TYR A 116 18.34 11.37 -17.39
C TYR A 116 17.98 12.15 -18.65
N LYS A 117 18.11 13.47 -18.61
CA LYS A 117 17.86 14.34 -19.78
C LYS A 117 18.77 14.05 -20.97
N SER A 118 19.97 13.53 -20.71
CA SER A 118 20.92 13.11 -21.76
C SER A 118 20.62 11.72 -22.36
N GLY A 119 19.56 11.05 -21.92
CA GLY A 119 19.10 9.79 -22.48
C GLY A 119 19.17 8.56 -21.55
N LYS A 120 19.66 8.70 -20.33
CA LYS A 120 19.68 7.58 -19.35
C LYS A 120 18.30 7.36 -18.72
N VAL A 121 17.36 6.88 -19.51
CA VAL A 121 15.93 6.72 -19.14
C VAL A 121 15.69 5.78 -17.94
N LYS A 122 16.60 4.86 -17.63
CA LYS A 122 16.55 4.00 -16.46
C LYS A 122 16.58 4.77 -15.13
N LEU A 123 17.11 5.99 -15.13
CA LEU A 123 17.14 6.86 -13.96
C LEU A 123 15.76 7.35 -13.53
N PHE A 124 14.74 7.24 -14.38
CA PHE A 124 13.36 7.51 -13.97
C PHE A 124 12.94 6.65 -12.76
N GLY A 125 13.23 5.36 -12.81
CA GLY A 125 12.98 4.45 -11.70
C GLY A 125 13.74 4.82 -10.42
N PHE A 126 14.97 5.34 -10.56
CA PHE A 126 15.72 5.88 -9.43
C PHE A 126 14.98 7.04 -8.75
N PHE A 127 14.46 8.00 -9.52
CA PHE A 127 13.71 9.13 -8.95
C PHE A 127 12.42 8.69 -8.29
N VAL A 128 11.65 7.78 -8.90
CA VAL A 128 10.46 7.18 -8.27
C VAL A 128 10.83 6.54 -6.94
N GLY A 129 11.88 5.73 -6.91
CA GLY A 129 12.37 5.06 -5.70
C GLY A 129 12.78 6.05 -4.60
N GLN A 130 13.44 7.14 -4.95
CA GLN A 130 13.85 8.17 -3.99
C GLN A 130 12.65 8.90 -3.39
N VAL A 131 11.66 9.27 -4.20
CA VAL A 131 10.42 9.90 -3.71
C VAL A 131 9.68 8.96 -2.77
N MET A 132 9.55 7.69 -3.13
CA MET A 132 8.91 6.69 -2.27
C MET A 132 9.67 6.52 -0.94
N LYS A 133 10.99 6.52 -0.99
CA LYS A 133 11.83 6.40 0.21
C LYS A 133 11.66 7.60 1.16
N VAL A 134 11.78 8.82 0.67
CA VAL A 134 11.67 10.03 1.50
C VAL A 134 10.26 10.27 2.02
N SER A 135 9.24 9.78 1.32
CA SER A 135 7.85 9.81 1.78
C SER A 135 7.48 8.67 2.74
N GLY A 136 8.42 7.76 3.02
CA GLY A 136 8.14 6.57 3.85
C GLY A 136 7.13 5.62 3.20
N GLY A 137 7.06 5.58 1.88
CA GLY A 137 6.11 4.77 1.11
C GLY A 137 4.70 5.37 1.02
N LYS A 138 4.49 6.59 1.54
CA LYS A 138 3.15 7.22 1.59
C LYS A 138 2.76 7.95 0.31
N ALA A 139 3.72 8.38 -0.51
CA ALA A 139 3.42 9.07 -1.76
C ALA A 139 2.60 8.19 -2.71
N ASN A 140 1.58 8.77 -3.35
CA ASN A 140 0.80 8.06 -4.36
C ASN A 140 1.67 7.78 -5.60
N PRO A 141 2.00 6.53 -5.92
CA PRO A 141 2.94 6.20 -6.98
C PRO A 141 2.52 6.70 -8.36
N GLN A 142 1.23 6.67 -8.66
CA GLN A 142 0.69 7.14 -9.94
C GLN A 142 0.90 8.64 -10.11
N LEU A 143 0.59 9.44 -9.09
CA LEU A 143 0.82 10.88 -9.09
C LEU A 143 2.32 11.22 -9.12
N VAL A 144 3.15 10.46 -8.41
CA VAL A 144 4.62 10.62 -8.48
C VAL A 144 5.11 10.44 -9.90
N ASN A 145 4.68 9.39 -10.60
CA ASN A 145 5.03 9.15 -12.00
C ASN A 145 4.60 10.30 -12.89
N GLU A 146 3.37 10.78 -12.76
CA GLU A 146 2.84 11.89 -13.56
C GLU A 146 3.62 13.19 -13.36
N ILE A 147 3.91 13.52 -12.10
CA ILE A 147 4.65 14.76 -11.77
C ILE A 147 6.11 14.66 -12.23
N LEU A 148 6.77 13.54 -12.00
CA LEU A 148 8.14 13.31 -12.45
C LEU A 148 8.27 13.43 -13.98
N LYS A 149 7.33 12.87 -14.73
CA LYS A 149 7.31 13.00 -16.20
C LYS A 149 7.25 14.44 -16.67
N LYS A 150 6.58 15.31 -15.93
CA LYS A 150 6.46 16.74 -16.26
C LYS A 150 7.72 17.53 -15.87
N LYS A 151 8.40 17.13 -14.79
CA LYS A 151 9.55 17.89 -14.24
C LYS A 151 10.91 17.42 -14.74
N LEU A 152 11.03 16.17 -15.11
CA LEU A 152 12.23 15.60 -15.74
C LEU A 152 12.13 15.70 -17.26
#